data_a3115d2d15617952c414d3fa728fafbd
#
_entry.id   a3115d2d15617952c414d3fa728fafbd
#
_cell.length_a   1.000
_cell.length_b   1.000
_cell.length_c   1.000
_cell.angle_alpha   90.00
_cell.angle_beta   90.00
_cell.angle_gamma   90.00
#
_symmetry.space_group_name_H-M   'P 1'
#
loop_
_entity.id
_entity.type
_entity.pdbx_description
1 polymer ?
#
loop_
_entity_poly.entity_id
_entity_poly.type
_entity_poly.pdbx_seq_one_letter_code
_entity_poly.pdbx_strand_id
1 'polypeptide(L)'
;MVVEGDKLPNVTFKFRIRNNKKIDNPFEWKDITTEDLFKNKRVVLFALPGAFTPTCSSRHLPGYEEHYDELIKLGVDDVYCLSVNDAFVMRQWGLHQGLEEDMTVSDNNLVFKKVKLLPDGACLFTKAMGMMSDWTSLRGFGKRSWSFYGARGRL
;
A
#
# COMPACT_ATOMS: atom_id res chain seq x y z
N MET A 1 -11.07 -7.49 -14.69
CA MET A 1 -9.84 -7.98 -14.01
C MET A 1 -8.67 -7.62 -14.90
N VAL A 2 -7.66 -6.97 -14.39
CA VAL A 2 -6.43 -6.65 -15.15
C VAL A 2 -5.66 -7.93 -15.46
N VAL A 3 -5.03 -7.95 -16.63
CA VAL A 3 -4.17 -9.04 -17.10
C VAL A 3 -2.77 -8.51 -17.41
N GLU A 4 -1.82 -9.41 -17.61
CA GLU A 4 -0.45 -9.02 -17.95
C GLU A 4 -0.43 -8.17 -19.23
N GLY A 5 0.28 -7.04 -19.17
CA GLY A 5 0.37 -6.05 -20.24
C GLY A 5 -0.62 -4.89 -20.15
N ASP A 6 -1.63 -4.99 -19.29
CA ASP A 6 -2.57 -3.87 -19.05
C ASP A 6 -1.89 -2.70 -18.35
N LYS A 7 -2.38 -1.50 -18.64
CA LYS A 7 -2.02 -0.31 -17.87
C LYS A 7 -2.74 -0.29 -16.54
N LEU A 8 -2.02 0.13 -15.49
CA LEU A 8 -2.64 0.35 -14.18
C LEU A 8 -3.66 1.50 -14.26
N PRO A 9 -4.78 1.39 -13.55
CA PRO A 9 -5.76 2.46 -13.50
C PRO A 9 -5.18 3.70 -12.80
N ASN A 10 -5.52 4.88 -13.32
CA ASN A 10 -5.14 6.14 -12.68
C ASN A 10 -6.13 6.49 -11.59
N VAL A 11 -5.70 6.42 -10.34
CA VAL A 11 -6.48 6.78 -9.15
C VAL A 11 -5.63 7.65 -8.22
N THR A 12 -6.30 8.38 -7.34
CA THR A 12 -5.66 9.20 -6.32
C THR A 12 -5.87 8.56 -4.95
N PHE A 13 -4.78 8.28 -4.26
CA PHE A 13 -4.76 7.83 -2.89
C PHE A 13 -4.70 9.03 -1.93
N LYS A 14 -5.42 8.96 -0.83
CA LYS A 14 -5.39 9.95 0.26
C LYS A 14 -4.42 9.49 1.34
N PHE A 15 -3.21 10.01 1.32
CA PHE A 15 -2.19 9.72 2.32
C PHE A 15 -2.24 10.70 3.49
N ARG A 16 -1.80 10.21 4.63
CA ARG A 16 -1.47 11.04 5.77
C ARG A 16 0.03 10.95 6.00
N ILE A 17 0.76 11.94 5.51
CA ILE A 17 2.22 11.99 5.58
C ILE A 17 2.68 12.75 6.81
N ARG A 18 3.94 12.52 7.23
CA ARG A 18 4.56 13.24 8.33
C ARG A 18 5.36 14.43 7.79
N ASN A 19 5.11 15.60 8.34
CA ASN A 19 5.87 16.83 8.08
C ASN A 19 6.53 17.30 9.38
N ASN A 20 7.79 16.95 9.58
CA ASN A 20 8.54 17.25 10.79
C ASN A 20 8.83 18.76 10.99
N LYS A 21 8.53 19.60 10.00
CA LYS A 21 8.62 21.07 10.12
C LYS A 21 7.45 21.66 10.91
N LYS A 22 6.36 20.89 11.08
CA LYS A 22 5.17 21.32 11.83
C LYS A 22 5.28 20.84 13.28
N ILE A 23 5.34 21.77 14.23
CA ILE A 23 5.56 21.48 15.65
C ILE A 23 4.28 20.95 16.31
N ASP A 24 3.13 21.59 16.07
CA ASP A 24 1.88 21.28 16.77
C ASP A 24 1.15 20.05 16.18
N ASN A 25 1.18 19.89 14.87
CA ASN A 25 0.60 18.74 14.18
C ASN A 25 1.52 18.31 13.05
N PRO A 26 2.38 17.30 13.27
CA PRO A 26 3.36 16.88 12.28
C PRO A 26 2.75 16.09 11.11
N PHE A 27 1.45 15.94 11.04
CA PHE A 27 0.78 15.20 9.97
C PHE A 27 -0.06 16.11 9.08
N GLU A 28 -0.02 15.84 7.79
CA GLU A 28 -0.85 16.50 6.78
C GLU A 28 -1.40 15.50 5.77
N TRP A 29 -2.51 15.87 5.14
CA TRP A 29 -3.06 15.10 4.04
C TRP A 29 -2.32 15.41 2.75
N LYS A 30 -2.05 14.36 1.96
CA LYS A 30 -1.45 14.47 0.65
C LYS A 30 -2.18 13.56 -0.33
N ASP A 31 -2.53 14.12 -1.48
CA ASP A 31 -3.06 13.38 -2.62
C ASP A 31 -1.88 12.88 -3.46
N ILE A 32 -1.82 11.58 -3.69
CA ILE A 32 -0.75 10.93 -4.46
C ILE A 32 -1.41 10.02 -5.49
N THR A 33 -1.10 10.24 -6.76
CA THR A 33 -1.68 9.46 -7.85
C THR A 33 -0.93 8.15 -8.08
N THR A 34 -1.58 7.22 -8.76
CA THR A 34 -0.92 6.00 -9.24
C THR A 34 0.29 6.33 -10.11
N GLU A 35 0.20 7.40 -10.91
CA GLU A 35 1.31 7.87 -11.75
C GLU A 35 2.50 8.34 -10.91
N ASP A 36 2.25 9.12 -9.85
CA ASP A 36 3.31 9.58 -8.93
C ASP A 36 4.04 8.42 -8.26
N LEU A 37 3.32 7.36 -7.94
CA LEU A 37 3.87 6.19 -7.26
C LEU A 37 4.68 5.28 -8.18
N PHE A 38 4.19 5.01 -9.40
CA PHE A 38 4.64 3.89 -10.21
C PHE A 38 5.28 4.26 -11.55
N LYS A 39 5.15 5.52 -12.03
CA LYS A 39 5.69 5.93 -13.33
C LYS A 39 7.20 5.71 -13.41
N ASN A 40 7.62 5.02 -14.47
CA ASN A 40 9.02 4.68 -14.74
C ASN A 40 9.71 3.85 -13.65
N LYS A 41 8.94 3.17 -12.79
CA LYS A 41 9.45 2.30 -11.75
C LYS A 41 9.04 0.84 -11.97
N ARG A 42 9.92 -0.07 -11.59
CA ARG A 42 9.61 -1.47 -11.41
C ARG A 42 9.20 -1.67 -9.95
N VAL A 43 7.93 -1.89 -9.71
CA VAL A 43 7.40 -2.03 -8.36
C VAL A 43 6.81 -3.41 -8.12
N VAL A 44 6.87 -3.85 -6.88
CA VAL A 44 6.05 -4.96 -6.40
C VAL A 44 4.86 -4.34 -5.66
N LEU A 45 3.66 -4.62 -6.16
CA LEU A 45 2.42 -4.25 -5.50
C LEU A 45 1.69 -5.52 -5.10
N PHE A 46 1.46 -5.71 -3.81
CA PHE A 46 0.62 -6.78 -3.31
C PHE A 46 -0.56 -6.21 -2.52
N ALA A 47 -1.69 -6.90 -2.60
CA ALA A 47 -2.88 -6.53 -1.86
C ALA A 47 -3.31 -7.64 -0.92
N LEU A 48 -4.03 -7.27 0.11
CA LEU A 48 -4.50 -8.20 1.11
C LEU A 48 -5.90 -7.80 1.62
N PRO A 49 -6.64 -8.76 2.20
CA PRO A 49 -8.02 -8.56 2.64
C PRO A 49 -8.21 -7.46 3.68
N GLY A 50 -7.22 -7.21 4.52
CA GLY A 50 -7.33 -6.13 5.51
C GLY A 50 -6.18 -6.07 6.50
N ALA A 51 -5.88 -4.86 6.94
CA ALA A 51 -5.03 -4.63 8.10
C ALA A 51 -5.61 -5.35 9.33
N PHE A 52 -4.75 -5.76 10.25
CA PHE A 52 -5.08 -6.49 11.47
C PHE A 52 -5.74 -7.86 11.29
N THR A 53 -5.88 -8.37 10.06
CA THR A 53 -6.34 -9.74 9.84
C THR A 53 -5.21 -10.76 10.07
N PRO A 54 -5.52 -12.00 10.50
CA PRO A 54 -4.48 -12.92 11.00
C PRO A 54 -3.35 -13.21 10.01
N THR A 55 -3.65 -13.74 8.83
CA THR A 55 -2.63 -14.13 7.84
C THR A 55 -1.90 -12.92 7.25
N CYS A 56 -2.62 -11.80 7.07
CA CYS A 56 -2.03 -10.56 6.57
C CYS A 56 -0.97 -10.00 7.53
N SER A 57 -1.21 -10.14 8.84
CA SER A 57 -0.32 -9.65 9.90
C SER A 57 0.79 -10.64 10.26
N SER A 58 0.54 -11.96 10.15
CA SER A 58 1.51 -12.96 10.61
C SER A 58 2.46 -13.45 9.49
N ARG A 59 2.09 -13.30 8.23
CA ARG A 59 2.87 -13.85 7.11
C ARG A 59 3.02 -12.90 5.93
N HIS A 60 1.92 -12.28 5.45
CA HIS A 60 1.96 -11.50 4.21
C HIS A 60 2.91 -10.30 4.31
N LEU A 61 2.54 -9.32 5.13
CA LEU A 61 3.36 -8.12 5.30
C LEU A 61 4.77 -8.42 5.82
N PRO A 62 4.94 -9.24 6.88
CA PRO A 62 6.28 -9.59 7.38
C PRO A 62 7.17 -10.24 6.33
N GLY A 63 6.64 -11.12 5.49
CA GLY A 63 7.41 -11.78 4.45
C GLY A 63 7.98 -10.80 3.42
N TYR A 64 7.20 -9.81 2.98
CA TYR A 64 7.71 -8.77 2.08
C TYR A 64 8.67 -7.79 2.76
N GLU A 65 8.44 -7.47 4.02
CA GLU A 65 9.34 -6.62 4.81
C GLU A 65 10.70 -7.27 5.01
N GLU A 66 10.72 -8.56 5.31
CA GLU A 66 11.95 -9.38 5.48
C GLU A 66 12.76 -9.47 4.19
N HIS A 67 12.09 -9.73 3.06
CA HIS A 67 12.75 -9.89 1.76
C HIS A 67 12.87 -8.59 0.95
N TYR A 68 12.55 -7.45 1.54
CA TYR A 68 12.58 -6.15 0.85
C TYR A 68 13.94 -5.87 0.18
N ASP A 69 15.03 -6.02 0.93
CA ASP A 69 16.38 -5.72 0.43
C ASP A 69 16.82 -6.67 -0.72
N GLU A 70 16.33 -7.91 -0.71
CA GLU A 70 16.54 -8.86 -1.80
C GLU A 70 15.79 -8.43 -3.07
N LEU A 71 14.55 -7.98 -2.93
CA LEU A 71 13.76 -7.47 -4.05
C LEU A 71 14.43 -6.24 -4.68
N ILE A 72 14.92 -5.31 -3.86
CA ILE A 72 15.66 -4.13 -4.35
C ILE A 72 16.94 -4.56 -5.12
N LYS A 73 17.70 -5.53 -4.63
CA LYS A 73 18.87 -6.09 -5.33
C LYS A 73 18.52 -6.73 -6.67
N LEU A 74 17.32 -7.26 -6.83
CA LEU A 74 16.79 -7.81 -8.09
C LEU A 74 16.28 -6.73 -9.05
N GLY A 75 16.46 -5.43 -8.73
CA GLY A 75 16.09 -4.30 -9.57
C GLY A 75 14.63 -3.86 -9.41
N VAL A 76 13.99 -4.18 -8.30
CA VAL A 76 12.73 -3.56 -7.88
C VAL A 76 13.04 -2.20 -7.28
N ASP A 77 12.33 -1.16 -7.68
CA ASP A 77 12.53 0.19 -7.17
C ASP A 77 11.80 0.41 -5.84
N ASP A 78 10.65 -0.27 -5.64
CA ASP A 78 9.88 -0.15 -4.41
C ASP A 78 8.86 -1.28 -4.23
N VAL A 79 8.40 -1.47 -2.98
CA VAL A 79 7.41 -2.49 -2.61
C VAL A 79 6.23 -1.84 -1.90
N TYR A 80 5.02 -2.12 -2.38
CA TYR A 80 3.78 -1.55 -1.87
C TYR A 80 2.80 -2.62 -1.42
N CYS A 81 2.21 -2.40 -0.25
CA CYS A 81 1.11 -3.21 0.31
C CYS A 81 -0.18 -2.41 0.27
N LEU A 82 -1.18 -2.87 -0.46
CA LEU A 82 -2.48 -2.23 -0.58
C LEU A 82 -3.54 -2.95 0.26
N SER A 83 -4.37 -2.17 0.92
CA SER A 83 -5.57 -2.67 1.58
C SER A 83 -6.70 -1.65 1.52
N VAL A 84 -7.95 -2.14 1.54
CA VAL A 84 -9.17 -1.31 1.59
C VAL A 84 -9.42 -0.76 3.01
N ASN A 85 -8.36 -0.19 3.56
CA ASN A 85 -8.35 0.52 4.84
C ASN A 85 -7.91 1.96 4.61
N ASP A 86 -8.33 2.87 5.49
CA ASP A 86 -7.91 4.26 5.44
C ASP A 86 -6.46 4.48 5.90
N ALA A 87 -5.97 5.70 5.73
CA ALA A 87 -4.58 6.05 6.05
C ALA A 87 -4.26 5.93 7.55
N PHE A 88 -5.23 6.12 8.43
CA PHE A 88 -5.02 5.98 9.89
C PHE A 88 -4.82 4.52 10.26
N VAL A 89 -5.70 3.65 9.77
CA VAL A 89 -5.63 2.21 10.01
C VAL A 89 -4.35 1.63 9.44
N MET A 90 -3.99 1.98 8.20
CA MET A 90 -2.78 1.49 7.55
C MET A 90 -1.52 1.89 8.33
N ARG A 91 -1.44 3.15 8.77
CA ARG A 91 -0.30 3.60 9.57
C ARG A 91 -0.22 2.87 10.92
N GLN A 92 -1.32 2.77 11.66
CA GLN A 92 -1.33 2.10 12.95
C GLN A 92 -1.01 0.61 12.83
N TRP A 93 -1.49 -0.03 11.79
CA TRP A 93 -1.14 -1.41 11.50
C TRP A 93 0.34 -1.58 11.19
N GLY A 94 0.93 -0.71 10.37
CA GLY A 94 2.37 -0.74 10.10
C GLY A 94 3.20 -0.63 11.36
N LEU A 95 2.87 0.32 12.24
CA LEU A 95 3.53 0.47 13.55
C LEU A 95 3.36 -0.77 14.43
N HIS A 96 2.16 -1.34 14.47
CA HIS A 96 1.86 -2.57 15.22
C HIS A 96 2.66 -3.77 14.70
N GLN A 97 2.94 -3.80 13.39
CA GLN A 97 3.78 -4.82 12.75
C GLN A 97 5.28 -4.57 12.96
N GLY A 98 5.66 -3.47 13.60
CA GLY A 98 7.07 -3.10 13.83
C GLY A 98 7.78 -2.51 12.61
N LEU A 99 7.04 -2.02 11.61
CA LEU A 99 7.63 -1.34 10.48
C LEU A 99 8.30 -0.04 10.93
N GLU A 100 9.50 0.22 10.42
CA GLU A 100 10.27 1.41 10.75
C GLU A 100 9.79 2.63 9.96
N GLU A 101 9.39 3.70 10.68
CA GLU A 101 9.01 4.96 10.04
C GLU A 101 10.23 5.64 9.41
N ASP A 102 10.04 6.17 8.22
CA ASP A 102 11.02 7.04 7.58
C ASP A 102 10.86 8.46 8.14
N MET A 103 11.82 8.85 8.97
CA MET A 103 11.87 10.16 9.62
C MET A 103 12.58 11.20 8.76
N THR A 104 13.07 10.84 7.57
CA THR A 104 13.69 11.81 6.65
C THR A 104 12.63 12.76 6.12
N VAL A 105 12.98 14.04 6.02
CA VAL A 105 12.08 15.07 5.49
C VAL A 105 12.22 15.09 3.97
N SER A 106 11.42 14.29 3.28
CA SER A 106 11.28 14.41 1.84
C SER A 106 9.80 14.51 1.46
N ASP A 107 9.51 15.21 0.37
CA ASP A 107 8.14 15.43 -0.11
C ASP A 107 7.43 14.13 -0.55
N ASN A 108 8.16 13.00 -0.59
CA ASN A 108 7.67 11.70 -1.05
C ASN A 108 7.68 10.61 0.02
N ASN A 109 7.90 10.94 1.30
CA ASN A 109 7.91 9.94 2.37
C ASN A 109 6.52 9.40 2.64
N LEU A 110 6.32 8.14 2.28
CA LEU A 110 5.10 7.37 2.53
C LEU A 110 5.13 6.68 3.89
N VAL A 111 5.67 7.34 4.91
CA VAL A 111 5.69 6.95 6.32
C VAL A 111 6.69 5.83 6.65
N PHE A 112 6.81 4.74 5.89
CA PHE A 112 7.68 3.61 6.21
C PHE A 112 8.88 3.48 5.28
N LYS A 113 10.02 3.02 5.81
CA LYS A 113 11.29 2.93 5.07
C LYS A 113 11.28 1.85 3.99
N LYS A 114 10.78 0.66 4.31
CA LYS A 114 10.76 -0.47 3.39
C LYS A 114 9.39 -0.59 2.72
N VAL A 115 8.57 -1.55 3.07
CA VAL A 115 7.26 -1.73 2.47
C VAL A 115 6.36 -0.53 2.75
N LYS A 116 5.87 0.13 1.69
CA LYS A 116 4.95 1.27 1.75
C LYS A 116 3.50 0.78 1.81
N LEU A 117 2.72 1.31 2.73
CA LEU A 117 1.33 0.91 2.92
C LEU A 117 0.39 1.87 2.18
N LEU A 118 -0.32 1.36 1.17
CA LEU A 118 -1.26 2.14 0.35
C LEU A 118 -2.69 2.05 0.91
N PRO A 119 -3.27 3.19 1.34
CA PRO A 119 -4.64 3.23 1.84
C PRO A 119 -5.64 3.34 0.69
N ASP A 120 -6.39 2.28 0.41
CA ASP A 120 -7.50 2.28 -0.56
C ASP A 120 -8.87 2.22 0.14
N GLY A 121 -9.06 3.06 1.17
CA GLY A 121 -10.26 3.04 2.01
C GLY A 121 -11.57 3.24 1.27
N ALA A 122 -11.56 3.97 0.16
CA ALA A 122 -12.70 4.14 -0.73
C ALA A 122 -12.83 3.04 -1.80
N CYS A 123 -11.95 2.06 -1.81
CA CYS A 123 -11.90 0.96 -2.79
C CYS A 123 -11.76 1.41 -4.26
N LEU A 124 -11.22 2.59 -4.53
CA LEU A 124 -11.14 3.13 -5.88
C LEU A 124 -10.18 2.33 -6.77
N PHE A 125 -8.98 2.07 -6.26
CA PHE A 125 -7.99 1.28 -6.97
C PHE A 125 -8.43 -0.18 -7.11
N THR A 126 -8.88 -0.79 -6.02
CA THR A 126 -9.37 -2.18 -5.99
C THR A 126 -10.51 -2.40 -6.99
N LYS A 127 -11.46 -1.46 -7.09
CA LYS A 127 -12.55 -1.50 -8.07
C LYS A 127 -12.03 -1.37 -9.50
N ALA A 128 -11.20 -0.38 -9.76
CA ALA A 128 -10.65 -0.12 -11.09
C ALA A 128 -9.80 -1.29 -11.62
N MET A 129 -9.10 -2.00 -10.71
CA MET A 129 -8.36 -3.23 -11.02
C MET A 129 -9.27 -4.45 -11.28
N GLY A 130 -10.58 -4.35 -10.99
CA GLY A 130 -11.50 -5.50 -11.06
C GLY A 130 -11.20 -6.57 -10.00
N MET A 131 -10.57 -6.19 -8.89
CA MET A 131 -10.10 -7.11 -7.83
C MET A 131 -10.95 -7.02 -6.55
N MET A 132 -12.16 -6.47 -6.65
CA MET A 132 -13.04 -6.39 -5.50
C MET A 132 -13.76 -7.71 -5.27
N SER A 133 -13.76 -8.17 -4.01
CA SER A 133 -14.52 -9.31 -3.54
C SER A 133 -15.46 -8.90 -2.41
N ASP A 134 -16.64 -9.48 -2.38
CA ASP A 134 -17.62 -9.26 -1.32
C ASP A 134 -17.55 -10.42 -0.31
N TRP A 135 -17.07 -10.12 0.88
CA TRP A 135 -16.91 -11.08 1.98
C TRP A 135 -17.93 -10.87 3.11
N THR A 136 -18.96 -10.09 2.85
CA THR A 136 -19.98 -9.73 3.85
C THR A 136 -20.65 -10.98 4.41
N SER A 137 -21.06 -11.92 3.54
CA SER A 137 -21.74 -13.15 3.95
C SER A 137 -20.82 -14.16 4.64
N LEU A 138 -19.53 -14.18 4.32
CA LEU A 138 -18.61 -15.19 4.81
C LEU A 138 -18.02 -14.85 6.17
N ARG A 139 -17.69 -13.58 6.42
CA ARG A 139 -16.95 -13.19 7.64
C ARG A 139 -17.33 -11.80 8.17
N GLY A 140 -18.36 -11.18 7.67
CA GLY A 140 -18.76 -9.81 8.06
C GLY A 140 -17.76 -8.72 7.68
N PHE A 141 -16.77 -9.02 6.84
CA PHE A 141 -15.73 -8.06 6.48
C PHE A 141 -16.15 -7.03 5.44
N GLY A 142 -17.33 -7.18 4.83
CA GLY A 142 -17.77 -6.32 3.75
C GLY A 142 -16.95 -6.51 2.47
N LYS A 143 -16.94 -5.48 1.62
CA LYS A 143 -16.17 -5.51 0.36
C LYS A 143 -14.70 -5.29 0.64
N ARG A 144 -13.84 -6.17 0.10
CA ARG A 144 -12.40 -6.19 0.33
C ARG A 144 -11.64 -6.37 -0.99
N SER A 145 -10.37 -6.01 -0.95
CA SER A 145 -9.45 -6.40 -2.01
C SER A 145 -9.23 -7.91 -1.99
N TRP A 146 -9.25 -8.53 -3.17
CA TRP A 146 -8.74 -9.89 -3.30
C TRP A 146 -7.22 -9.87 -3.12
N SER A 147 -6.66 -10.89 -2.49
CA SER A 147 -5.20 -11.02 -2.40
C SER A 147 -4.62 -11.25 -3.80
N PHE A 148 -3.73 -10.40 -4.24
CA PHE A 148 -2.96 -10.59 -5.45
C PHE A 148 -1.47 -10.32 -5.18
N TYR A 149 -0.63 -10.92 -6.02
CA TYR A 149 0.82 -10.83 -5.88
C TYR A 149 1.42 -10.33 -7.18
N GLY A 150 2.24 -9.31 -7.06
CA GLY A 150 3.15 -8.86 -8.09
C GLY A 150 2.49 -8.17 -9.28
N ALA A 151 2.91 -6.96 -9.55
CA ALA A 151 2.69 -6.33 -10.83
C ALA A 151 4.02 -5.74 -11.32
N ARG A 152 4.44 -6.11 -12.53
CA ARG A 152 5.30 -5.24 -13.32
C ARG A 152 4.40 -4.17 -13.91
N GLY A 153 4.33 -3.01 -13.31
CA GLY A 153 3.66 -1.86 -13.89
C GLY A 153 4.58 -1.15 -14.87
N ARG A 154 4.26 -1.16 -16.18
CA ARG A 154 4.58 -0.03 -17.05
C ARG A 154 3.33 0.85 -17.07
N LEU A 155 3.46 2.08 -16.66
CA LEU A 155 2.48 3.12 -16.95
C LEU A 155 2.70 3.65 -18.35
#